data_87846d01ddb30d04f418520157539af3
#
_entry.id   87846d01ddb30d04f418520157539af3
#
_cell.length_a   1.000
_cell.length_b   1.000
_cell.length_c   1.000
_cell.angle_alpha   90.00
_cell.angle_beta   90.00
_cell.angle_gamma   90.00
#
_symmetry.space_group_name_H-M   'P 1'
#
loop_
_entity.id
_entity.type
_entity.pdbx_description
1 polymer ?
#
loop_
_entity_poly.entity_id
_entity_poly.type
_entity_poly.pdbx_seq_one_letter_code
_entity_poly.pdbx_strand_id
1 'polypeptide(L)'
;EAINYEVRRQIELLEDGGRVVQETRLYDPDKKETRSMRSKEDAHDYRYFPDPDLLPLAISAETIEQIRSELPELPRAKRDRYMREFELSAYDAGVLTSAREVADFYEDLIAALAGGYKLAASWITGELFGALKRAGLEISQSPVGSRQLAGLLQQIQKQVISGKTAKDVFDAMWNGEGEAAA
;
A
#
# COMPACT_ATOMS: atom_id res chain seq x y z
N GLU A 1 -24.48 -23.85 27.31
CA GLU A 1 -25.03 -25.15 26.82
C GLU A 1 -25.36 -25.08 25.33
N ALA A 2 -26.19 -24.10 24.86
CA ALA A 2 -26.57 -23.95 23.45
C ALA A 2 -25.40 -23.91 22.46
N ILE A 3 -24.37 -23.12 22.77
CA ILE A 3 -23.16 -23.01 21.92
C ILE A 3 -22.45 -24.37 21.81
N ASN A 4 -22.29 -25.07 22.92
CA ASN A 4 -21.60 -26.38 22.93
C ASN A 4 -22.42 -27.43 22.16
N TYR A 5 -23.76 -27.37 22.18
CA TYR A 5 -24.62 -28.23 21.38
C TYR A 5 -24.39 -27.93 19.88
N GLU A 6 -24.45 -26.67 19.50
CA GLU A 6 -24.24 -26.27 18.10
C GLU A 6 -22.87 -26.64 17.56
N VAL A 7 -21.81 -26.49 18.35
CA VAL A 7 -20.46 -26.90 17.96
C VAL A 7 -20.43 -28.40 17.62
N ARG A 8 -21.02 -29.27 18.49
CA ARG A 8 -21.06 -30.72 18.23
C ARG A 8 -21.86 -31.04 17.00
N ARG A 9 -23.08 -30.50 16.91
CA ARG A 9 -23.96 -30.69 15.74
C ARG A 9 -23.31 -30.32 14.42
N GLN A 10 -22.57 -29.19 14.39
CA GLN A 10 -21.89 -28.75 13.17
C GLN A 10 -20.70 -29.63 12.84
N ILE A 11 -19.96 -30.12 13.84
CA ILE A 11 -18.87 -31.08 13.64
C ILE A 11 -19.45 -32.39 13.05
N GLU A 12 -20.45 -32.96 13.66
CA GLU A 12 -21.13 -34.19 13.19
C GLU A 12 -21.63 -34.00 11.75
N LEU A 13 -22.28 -32.87 11.45
CA LEU A 13 -22.77 -32.58 10.10
C LEU A 13 -21.61 -32.54 9.07
N LEU A 14 -20.46 -31.95 9.40
CA LEU A 14 -19.33 -31.88 8.52
C LEU A 14 -18.61 -33.24 8.36
N GLU A 15 -18.53 -34.03 9.41
CA GLU A 15 -17.97 -35.39 9.39
C GLU A 15 -18.82 -36.33 8.51
N ASP A 16 -20.14 -36.13 8.51
CA ASP A 16 -21.08 -36.85 7.64
C ASP A 16 -21.08 -36.34 6.19
N GLY A 17 -20.19 -35.40 5.85
CA GLY A 17 -20.08 -34.84 4.51
C GLY A 17 -21.15 -33.79 4.15
N GLY A 18 -21.91 -33.32 5.14
CA GLY A 18 -22.88 -32.25 4.97
C GLY A 18 -22.27 -30.87 4.94
N ARG A 19 -23.12 -29.85 4.79
CA ARG A 19 -22.72 -28.44 4.78
C ARG A 19 -23.47 -27.65 5.85
N VAL A 20 -22.72 -26.83 6.60
CA VAL A 20 -23.32 -25.89 7.56
C VAL A 20 -24.02 -24.77 6.81
N VAL A 21 -25.32 -24.58 7.09
CA VAL A 21 -26.14 -23.50 6.55
C VAL A 21 -26.30 -22.43 7.61
N GLN A 22 -26.19 -21.16 7.20
CA GLN A 22 -26.39 -20.03 8.09
C GLN A 22 -27.88 -19.83 8.38
N GLU A 23 -28.26 -20.07 9.63
CA GLU A 23 -29.67 -20.01 10.07
C GLU A 23 -29.80 -19.48 11.51
N THR A 24 -30.97 -18.98 11.83
CA THR A 24 -31.33 -18.69 13.22
C THR A 24 -31.90 -19.95 13.85
N ARG A 25 -31.34 -20.35 14.99
CA ARG A 25 -31.76 -21.52 15.73
C ARG A 25 -32.25 -21.14 17.13
N LEU A 26 -33.28 -21.81 17.61
CA LEU A 26 -33.79 -21.68 18.96
C LEU A 26 -33.25 -22.82 19.82
N TYR A 27 -32.70 -22.52 20.98
CA TYR A 27 -32.28 -23.50 21.97
C TYR A 27 -33.44 -23.86 22.88
N ASP A 28 -33.70 -25.15 23.03
CA ASP A 28 -34.70 -25.74 23.95
C ASP A 28 -33.93 -26.24 25.19
N PRO A 29 -34.07 -25.60 26.36
CA PRO A 29 -33.33 -25.97 27.57
C PRO A 29 -33.79 -27.29 28.16
N ASP A 30 -35.06 -27.69 27.93
CA ASP A 30 -35.59 -28.94 28.48
C ASP A 30 -35.06 -30.14 27.70
N LYS A 31 -35.00 -30.03 26.40
CA LYS A 31 -34.43 -31.07 25.51
C LYS A 31 -32.93 -30.95 25.30
N LYS A 32 -32.33 -29.84 25.70
CA LYS A 32 -30.92 -29.52 25.51
C LYS A 32 -30.46 -29.59 24.04
N GLU A 33 -31.35 -29.21 23.14
CA GLU A 33 -31.12 -29.23 21.69
C GLU A 33 -31.47 -27.90 21.05
N THR A 34 -30.98 -27.66 19.81
CA THR A 34 -31.40 -26.52 19.00
C THR A 34 -32.29 -26.98 17.86
N ARG A 35 -33.25 -26.14 17.48
CA ARG A 35 -34.08 -26.32 16.29
C ARG A 35 -33.98 -25.13 15.37
N SER A 36 -34.01 -25.37 14.06
CA SER A 36 -34.06 -24.30 13.06
C SER A 36 -35.32 -23.49 13.19
N MET A 37 -35.22 -22.17 13.18
CA MET A 37 -36.34 -21.26 13.12
C MET A 37 -36.50 -20.63 11.74
N ARG A 38 -35.39 -20.12 11.17
CA ARG A 38 -35.39 -19.40 9.91
C ARG A 38 -34.03 -19.54 9.23
N SER A 39 -34.05 -19.95 7.97
CA SER A 39 -32.87 -19.86 7.11
C SER A 39 -32.59 -18.40 6.74
N LYS A 40 -31.34 -17.97 6.76
CA LYS A 40 -30.92 -16.65 6.28
C LYS A 40 -30.61 -16.64 4.79
N GLU A 41 -30.59 -17.80 4.14
CA GLU A 41 -30.33 -17.89 2.70
C GLU A 41 -31.45 -17.25 1.87
N ASP A 42 -32.71 -17.29 2.34
CA ASP A 42 -33.83 -16.67 1.68
C ASP A 42 -34.17 -15.26 2.20
N ALA A 43 -33.41 -14.77 3.19
CA ALA A 43 -33.56 -13.40 3.63
C ALA A 43 -32.82 -12.50 2.62
N HIS A 44 -33.55 -11.92 1.69
CA HIS A 44 -33.06 -10.74 0.99
C HIS A 44 -32.44 -9.81 2.03
N ASP A 45 -31.19 -9.49 1.90
CA ASP A 45 -30.54 -8.55 2.81
C ASP A 45 -31.18 -7.19 2.59
N TYR A 46 -32.28 -6.94 3.36
CA TYR A 46 -33.10 -5.72 3.23
C TYR A 46 -32.31 -4.43 3.45
N ARG A 47 -31.02 -4.52 3.78
CA ARG A 47 -30.11 -3.37 3.79
C ARG A 47 -29.66 -2.94 2.40
N TYR A 48 -29.93 -3.75 1.38
CA TYR A 48 -29.57 -3.47 -0.02
C TYR A 48 -30.78 -3.21 -0.92
N PHE A 49 -31.99 -3.03 -0.36
CA PHE A 49 -33.08 -2.59 -1.22
C PHE A 49 -32.95 -1.09 -1.54
N PRO A 50 -33.32 -0.67 -2.76
CA PRO A 50 -33.24 0.73 -3.16
C PRO A 50 -34.02 1.62 -2.21
N ASP A 51 -33.42 2.71 -1.77
CA ASP A 51 -34.13 3.76 -1.04
C ASP A 51 -35.08 4.47 -2.02
N PRO A 52 -36.38 4.58 -1.70
CA PRO A 52 -37.36 5.21 -2.60
C PRO A 52 -37.09 6.68 -2.85
N ASP A 53 -36.36 7.35 -1.98
CA ASP A 53 -36.00 8.77 -2.11
C ASP A 53 -34.76 9.01 -2.97
N LEU A 54 -34.03 7.94 -3.34
CA LEU A 54 -32.84 8.03 -4.18
C LEU A 54 -33.14 7.59 -5.61
N LEU A 55 -32.82 8.47 -6.56
CA LEU A 55 -32.91 8.10 -7.97
C LEU A 55 -31.83 7.06 -8.34
N PRO A 56 -32.12 6.13 -9.26
CA PRO A 56 -31.12 5.21 -9.77
C PRO A 56 -29.92 5.94 -10.35
N LEU A 57 -28.73 5.63 -9.87
CA LEU A 57 -27.48 6.13 -10.47
C LEU A 57 -27.08 5.22 -11.62
N ALA A 58 -27.18 5.74 -12.85
CA ALA A 58 -26.68 5.06 -14.04
C ALA A 58 -25.31 5.61 -14.43
N ILE A 59 -24.27 4.76 -14.35
CA ILE A 59 -22.92 5.09 -14.80
C ILE A 59 -22.72 4.45 -16.17
N SER A 60 -22.44 5.23 -17.20
CA SER A 60 -22.25 4.71 -18.54
C SER A 60 -20.89 4.00 -18.68
N ALA A 61 -20.80 3.09 -19.64
CA ALA A 61 -19.55 2.41 -19.95
C ALA A 61 -18.46 3.41 -20.39
N GLU A 62 -18.85 4.48 -21.09
CA GLU A 62 -17.96 5.54 -21.54
C GLU A 62 -17.35 6.30 -20.35
N THR A 63 -18.17 6.62 -19.32
CA THR A 63 -17.70 7.26 -18.10
C THR A 63 -16.70 6.37 -17.34
N ILE A 64 -16.97 5.06 -17.28
CA ILE A 64 -16.05 4.11 -16.65
C ILE A 64 -14.72 4.05 -17.40
N GLU A 65 -14.76 4.02 -18.74
CA GLU A 65 -13.55 3.95 -19.54
C GLU A 65 -12.75 5.26 -19.50
N GLN A 66 -13.43 6.40 -19.48
CA GLN A 66 -12.78 7.69 -19.27
C GLN A 66 -12.03 7.72 -17.94
N ILE A 67 -12.70 7.39 -16.83
CA ILE A 67 -12.06 7.35 -15.51
C ILE A 67 -10.87 6.36 -15.51
N ARG A 68 -11.03 5.20 -16.15
CA ARG A 68 -9.95 4.21 -16.25
C ARG A 68 -8.73 4.76 -16.98
N SER A 69 -8.94 5.53 -18.05
CA SER A 69 -7.85 6.15 -18.83
C SER A 69 -7.14 7.29 -18.08
N GLU A 70 -7.84 7.95 -17.16
CA GLU A 70 -7.32 9.04 -16.34
C GLU A 70 -6.66 8.56 -15.03
N LEU A 71 -6.81 7.27 -14.68
CA LEU A 71 -6.22 6.73 -13.47
C LEU A 71 -4.70 6.79 -13.54
N PRO A 72 -4.02 7.34 -12.51
CA PRO A 72 -2.57 7.25 -12.42
C PRO A 72 -2.13 5.80 -12.22
N GLU A 73 -0.86 5.53 -12.50
CA GLU A 73 -0.29 4.21 -12.22
C GLU A 73 -0.48 3.82 -10.76
N LEU A 74 -1.14 2.68 -10.53
CA LEU A 74 -1.45 2.22 -9.19
C LEU A 74 -0.18 1.71 -8.46
N PRO A 75 -0.12 1.77 -7.11
CA PRO A 75 1.06 1.40 -6.34
C PRO A 75 1.59 -0.01 -6.65
N ARG A 76 0.70 -0.98 -6.89
CA ARG A 76 1.10 -2.34 -7.25
C ARG A 76 1.77 -2.40 -8.63
N ALA A 77 1.18 -1.76 -9.62
CA ALA A 77 1.76 -1.70 -10.97
C ALA A 77 3.11 -0.97 -10.95
N LYS A 78 3.19 0.13 -10.22
CA LYS A 78 4.43 0.92 -10.01
C LYS A 78 5.51 0.07 -9.35
N ARG A 79 5.18 -0.68 -8.29
CA ARG A 79 6.10 -1.63 -7.63
C ARG A 79 6.61 -2.69 -8.61
N ASP A 80 5.71 -3.32 -9.38
CA ASP A 80 6.09 -4.35 -10.35
C ASP A 80 6.98 -3.75 -11.45
N ARG A 81 6.72 -2.52 -11.87
CA ARG A 81 7.58 -1.76 -12.80
C ARG A 81 8.97 -1.51 -12.21
N TYR A 82 9.08 -1.04 -10.97
CA TYR A 82 10.36 -0.80 -10.31
C TYR A 82 11.22 -2.07 -10.22
N MET A 83 10.60 -3.20 -9.93
CA MET A 83 11.28 -4.48 -9.89
C MET A 83 11.76 -4.91 -11.29
N ARG A 84 10.93 -4.72 -12.31
CA ARG A 84 11.22 -5.17 -13.68
C ARG A 84 12.18 -4.25 -14.42
N GLU A 85 11.96 -2.93 -14.35
CA GLU A 85 12.68 -1.95 -15.18
C GLU A 85 13.90 -1.37 -14.46
N PHE A 86 13.83 -1.24 -13.16
CA PHE A 86 14.93 -0.67 -12.34
C PHE A 86 15.68 -1.75 -11.58
N GLU A 87 15.30 -3.01 -11.73
CA GLU A 87 15.92 -4.16 -11.05
C GLU A 87 16.02 -4.00 -9.52
N LEU A 88 15.04 -3.36 -8.91
CA LEU A 88 14.98 -3.21 -7.47
C LEU A 88 14.54 -4.50 -6.79
N SER A 89 14.95 -4.68 -5.54
CA SER A 89 14.42 -5.74 -4.71
C SER A 89 12.92 -5.54 -4.44
N ALA A 90 12.19 -6.63 -4.14
CA ALA A 90 10.78 -6.53 -3.74
C ALA A 90 10.58 -5.69 -2.48
N TYR A 91 11.58 -5.64 -1.60
CA TYR A 91 11.59 -4.82 -0.40
C TYR A 91 11.74 -3.34 -0.77
N ASP A 92 12.78 -2.96 -1.52
CA ASP A 92 13.02 -1.56 -1.89
C ASP A 92 11.86 -0.99 -2.71
N ALA A 93 11.39 -1.75 -3.71
CA ALA A 93 10.23 -1.36 -4.51
C ALA A 93 8.98 -1.18 -3.64
N GLY A 94 8.76 -2.04 -2.64
CA GLY A 94 7.67 -1.92 -1.68
C GLY A 94 7.77 -0.67 -0.82
N VAL A 95 8.95 -0.35 -0.30
CA VAL A 95 9.20 0.84 0.51
C VAL A 95 9.01 2.11 -0.32
N LEU A 96 9.56 2.17 -1.53
CA LEU A 96 9.47 3.34 -2.42
C LEU A 96 8.07 3.58 -2.99
N THR A 97 7.19 2.60 -2.94
CA THR A 97 5.79 2.72 -3.39
C THR A 97 4.78 2.72 -2.23
N SER A 98 5.27 2.82 -0.98
CA SER A 98 4.41 2.83 0.22
C SER A 98 3.57 4.09 0.37
N ALA A 99 4.04 5.22 -0.17
CA ALA A 99 3.34 6.49 -0.24
C ALA A 99 3.61 7.15 -1.60
N ARG A 100 2.64 7.94 -2.07
CA ARG A 100 2.74 8.60 -3.36
C ARG A 100 3.92 9.57 -3.41
N GLU A 101 4.07 10.37 -2.37
CA GLU A 101 5.11 11.39 -2.26
C GLU A 101 6.53 10.77 -2.30
N VAL A 102 6.68 9.57 -1.76
CA VAL A 102 7.94 8.81 -1.80
C VAL A 102 8.22 8.34 -3.22
N ALA A 103 7.21 7.81 -3.89
CA ALA A 103 7.34 7.34 -5.27
C ALA A 103 7.64 8.50 -6.23
N ASP A 104 6.94 9.63 -6.08
CA ASP A 104 7.16 10.82 -6.89
C ASP A 104 8.58 11.37 -6.67
N PHE A 105 9.04 11.44 -5.42
CA PHE A 105 10.42 11.86 -5.11
C PHE A 105 11.45 10.93 -5.75
N TYR A 106 11.25 9.62 -5.69
CA TYR A 106 12.15 8.65 -6.31
C TYR A 106 12.17 8.79 -7.83
N GLU A 107 11.02 8.93 -8.48
CA GLU A 107 10.92 9.11 -9.94
C GLU A 107 11.59 10.40 -10.41
N ASP A 108 11.37 11.51 -9.71
CA ASP A 108 12.05 12.77 -9.97
C ASP A 108 13.57 12.66 -9.81
N LEU A 109 14.01 11.96 -8.77
CA LEU A 109 15.43 11.72 -8.51
C LEU A 109 16.08 10.93 -9.64
N ILE A 110 15.51 9.79 -10.05
CA ILE A 110 16.09 8.96 -11.10
C ILE A 110 16.03 9.60 -12.49
N ALA A 111 15.02 10.43 -12.75
CA ALA A 111 14.93 11.22 -13.98
C ALA A 111 16.08 12.23 -14.07
N ALA A 112 16.39 12.92 -12.96
CA ALA A 112 17.50 13.86 -12.90
C ALA A 112 18.86 13.17 -12.89
N LEU A 113 18.97 11.97 -12.31
CA LEU A 113 20.20 11.18 -12.20
C LEU A 113 20.58 10.47 -13.51
N ALA A 114 19.63 10.31 -14.45
CA ALA A 114 19.79 9.59 -15.72
C ALA A 114 20.30 8.14 -15.53
N GLY A 115 19.71 7.42 -14.59
CA GLY A 115 20.06 6.05 -14.23
C GLY A 115 20.42 5.91 -12.75
N GLY A 116 21.20 4.86 -12.39
CA GLY A 116 21.61 4.65 -10.99
C GLY A 116 20.48 4.28 -10.05
N TYR A 117 19.47 3.56 -10.53
CA TYR A 117 18.24 3.24 -9.82
C TYR A 117 18.45 2.63 -8.44
N LYS A 118 19.37 1.67 -8.33
CA LYS A 118 19.70 1.01 -7.04
C LYS A 118 20.41 1.97 -6.07
N LEU A 119 21.28 2.84 -6.58
CA LEU A 119 21.94 3.86 -5.78
C LEU A 119 20.91 4.85 -5.22
N ALA A 120 20.00 5.35 -6.07
CA ALA A 120 18.93 6.25 -5.66
C ALA A 120 18.04 5.62 -4.60
N ALA A 121 17.62 4.36 -4.80
CA ALA A 121 16.81 3.61 -3.85
C ALA A 121 17.52 3.49 -2.49
N SER A 122 18.78 3.08 -2.48
CA SER A 122 19.58 2.92 -1.26
C SER A 122 19.74 4.23 -0.49
N TRP A 123 19.92 5.35 -1.20
CA TRP A 123 20.08 6.67 -0.56
C TRP A 123 18.78 7.19 0.03
N ILE A 124 17.65 6.97 -0.64
CA ILE A 124 16.34 7.33 -0.09
C ILE A 124 16.02 6.49 1.15
N THR A 125 16.14 5.16 1.06
CA THR A 125 15.77 4.25 2.15
C THR A 125 16.74 4.30 3.32
N GLY A 126 17.99 4.64 3.10
CA GLY A 126 19.01 4.79 4.12
C GLY A 126 19.14 6.20 4.63
N GLU A 127 19.86 7.05 3.90
CA GLU A 127 20.29 8.37 4.40
C GLU A 127 19.13 9.36 4.51
N LEU A 128 18.30 9.49 3.46
CA LEU A 128 17.19 10.45 3.48
C LEU A 128 16.14 10.09 4.53
N PHE A 129 15.69 8.85 4.55
CA PHE A 129 14.71 8.41 5.57
C PHE A 129 15.28 8.45 6.98
N GLY A 130 16.59 8.18 7.13
CA GLY A 130 17.27 8.33 8.41
C GLY A 130 17.25 9.78 8.90
N ALA A 131 17.52 10.75 8.03
CA ALA A 131 17.47 12.18 8.34
C ALA A 131 16.05 12.66 8.63
N LEU A 132 15.08 12.30 7.80
CA LEU A 132 13.66 12.62 8.00
C LEU A 132 13.16 12.10 9.35
N LYS A 133 13.47 10.85 9.68
CA LYS A 133 13.07 10.24 10.96
C LYS A 133 13.67 10.97 12.16
N ARG A 134 14.96 11.35 12.09
CA ARG A 134 15.62 12.12 13.17
C ARG A 134 14.97 13.50 13.37
N ALA A 135 14.57 14.13 12.26
CA ALA A 135 13.94 15.45 12.29
C ALA A 135 12.42 15.43 12.54
N GLY A 136 11.77 14.26 12.51
CA GLY A 136 10.31 14.13 12.62
C GLY A 136 9.56 14.73 11.43
N LEU A 137 10.15 14.68 10.22
CA LEU A 137 9.62 15.27 8.99
C LEU A 137 9.13 14.19 8.02
N GLU A 138 8.14 14.55 7.21
CA GLU A 138 7.71 13.79 6.05
C GLU A 138 8.58 14.14 4.83
N ILE A 139 8.59 13.28 3.79
CA ILE A 139 9.43 13.47 2.61
C ILE A 139 9.12 14.77 1.86
N SER A 140 7.87 15.20 1.84
CA SER A 140 7.43 16.48 1.27
C SER A 140 8.01 17.71 2.00
N GLN A 141 8.48 17.53 3.22
CA GLN A 141 9.09 18.57 4.05
C GLN A 141 10.62 18.50 4.05
N SER A 142 11.21 17.62 3.23
CA SER A 142 12.65 17.44 3.15
C SER A 142 13.36 18.75 2.73
N PRO A 143 14.37 19.20 3.49
CA PRO A 143 15.18 20.35 3.09
C PRO A 143 16.05 20.05 1.88
N VAL A 144 16.32 18.77 1.59
CA VAL A 144 17.07 18.32 0.42
C VAL A 144 16.09 17.77 -0.61
N GLY A 145 15.91 18.47 -1.71
CA GLY A 145 15.03 18.08 -2.81
C GLY A 145 15.61 16.97 -3.70
N SER A 146 14.75 16.33 -4.50
CA SER A 146 15.14 15.24 -5.42
C SER A 146 16.26 15.62 -6.38
N ARG A 147 16.24 16.85 -6.93
CA ARG A 147 17.27 17.35 -7.86
C ARG A 147 18.61 17.62 -7.17
N GLN A 148 18.60 18.15 -5.95
CA GLN A 148 19.80 18.37 -5.18
C GLN A 148 20.46 17.04 -4.81
N LEU A 149 19.66 16.08 -4.37
CA LEU A 149 20.13 14.72 -4.10
C LEU A 149 20.68 14.06 -5.38
N ALA A 150 20.04 14.27 -6.54
CA ALA A 150 20.56 13.78 -7.83
C ALA A 150 21.95 14.35 -8.14
N GLY A 151 22.17 15.64 -7.91
CA GLY A 151 23.47 16.27 -8.06
C GLY A 151 24.56 15.60 -7.22
N LEU A 152 24.26 15.31 -5.96
CA LEU A 152 25.16 14.59 -5.07
C LEU A 152 25.46 13.16 -5.56
N LEU A 153 24.42 12.41 -5.95
CA LEU A 153 24.60 11.04 -6.44
C LEU A 153 25.35 10.96 -7.76
N GLN A 154 25.24 11.99 -8.61
CA GLN A 154 26.03 12.09 -9.83
C GLN A 154 27.53 12.19 -9.54
N GLN A 155 27.94 12.88 -8.46
CA GLN A 155 29.36 12.95 -8.07
C GLN A 155 29.89 11.58 -7.61
N ILE A 156 29.05 10.78 -6.97
CA ILE A 156 29.39 9.39 -6.62
C ILE A 156 29.54 8.54 -7.89
N GLN A 157 28.58 8.62 -8.82
CA GLN A 157 28.64 7.87 -10.09
C GLN A 157 29.86 8.21 -10.93
N LYS A 158 30.23 9.49 -10.95
CA LYS A 158 31.46 9.98 -11.64
C LYS A 158 32.73 9.66 -10.86
N GLN A 159 32.64 9.02 -9.69
CA GLN A 159 33.77 8.71 -8.82
C GLN A 159 34.59 9.96 -8.37
N VAL A 160 33.95 11.13 -8.35
CA VAL A 160 34.54 12.37 -7.86
C VAL A 160 34.70 12.36 -6.34
N ILE A 161 33.66 11.82 -5.67
CA ILE A 161 33.63 11.69 -4.21
C ILE A 161 33.31 10.24 -3.79
N SER A 162 33.84 9.87 -2.64
CA SER A 162 33.51 8.57 -2.02
C SER A 162 32.14 8.58 -1.38
N GLY A 163 31.54 7.39 -1.19
CA GLY A 163 30.25 7.29 -0.46
C GLY A 163 30.31 7.85 0.97
N LYS A 164 31.49 7.82 1.64
CA LYS A 164 31.67 8.42 2.95
C LYS A 164 31.60 9.95 2.84
N THR A 165 32.37 10.55 1.96
CA THR A 165 32.37 12.00 1.72
C THR A 165 31.00 12.49 1.29
N ALA A 166 30.26 11.69 0.50
CA ALA A 166 28.90 12.04 0.08
C ALA A 166 27.92 12.14 1.26
N LYS A 167 28.08 11.33 2.31
CA LYS A 167 27.26 11.46 3.52
C LYS A 167 27.56 12.75 4.26
N ASP A 168 28.83 13.13 4.38
CA ASP A 168 29.21 14.39 5.01
C ASP A 168 28.64 15.59 4.23
N VAL A 169 28.67 15.52 2.88
CA VAL A 169 28.05 16.54 2.02
C VAL A 169 26.54 16.55 2.16
N PHE A 170 25.89 15.39 2.23
CA PHE A 170 24.44 15.31 2.46
C PHE A 170 24.05 15.96 3.79
N ASP A 171 24.78 15.70 4.87
CA ASP A 171 24.51 16.32 6.17
C ASP A 171 24.68 17.85 6.12
N ALA A 172 25.69 18.37 5.39
CA ALA A 172 25.87 19.81 5.16
C ALA A 172 24.70 20.40 4.34
N MET A 173 24.26 19.71 3.27
CA MET A 173 23.07 20.12 2.49
C MET A 173 21.80 20.11 3.34
N TRP A 174 21.65 19.11 4.20
CA TRP A 174 20.52 19.00 5.12
C TRP A 174 20.43 20.18 6.08
N ASN A 175 21.57 20.67 6.56
CA ASN A 175 21.69 21.83 7.45
C ASN A 175 21.64 23.18 6.71
N GLY A 176 21.51 23.20 5.37
CA GLY A 176 21.43 24.42 4.58
C GLY A 176 22.79 25.10 4.33
N GLU A 177 23.91 24.37 4.44
CA GLU A 177 25.26 24.89 4.28
C GLU A 177 25.72 25.01 2.80
N GLY A 178 24.82 24.67 1.85
CA GLY A 178 25.09 24.79 0.41
C GLY A 178 24.53 23.62 -0.41
N GLU A 179 24.88 23.62 -1.71
CA GLU A 179 24.53 22.56 -2.66
C GLU A 179 25.76 21.70 -2.99
N ALA A 180 25.54 20.45 -3.43
CA ALA A 180 26.60 19.49 -3.74
C ALA A 180 27.59 19.92 -4.86
N ALA A 181 27.25 20.99 -5.58
CA ALA A 181 28.06 21.53 -6.69
C ALA A 181 28.80 22.84 -6.36
N ALA A 182 28.72 23.30 -5.11
CA ALA A 182 29.38 24.54 -4.67
C ALA A 182 30.84 24.32 -4.17
#